data_a15eec53d7e787434b756d0b12082588
#
_entry.id   a15eec53d7e787434b756d0b12082588
#
_cell.length_a   1.000
_cell.length_b   1.000
_cell.length_c   1.000
_cell.angle_alpha   90.00
_cell.angle_beta   90.00
_cell.angle_gamma   90.00
#
_symmetry.space_group_name_H-M   'P 1'
#
loop_
_entity.id
_entity.type
_entity.pdbx_description
1 polymer ?
#
loop_
_entity_poly.entity_id
_entity_poly.type
_entity_poly.pdbx_seq_one_letter_code
_entity_poly.pdbx_strand_id
1 'polypeptide(L)'
;MLEQIGYDYIMINGSEESGIDVLRNKMKNFASTMSLEGSRKFIIIDEADYLNAQSTQPALRGMIEEFHKNCGFILTCNFKNRIIEPLHSRCSVVEFNIPKTEKPNLAKQFMSSIKTVLTTENVKYDERVVAELIMKFFPDWRRCLNELQRYSTSGQIDSGILVNLSEKNMRDLITFLREKDFTSMRKWVVNNLDNDPARIFRKMYDNLYEYFEDGRSIATAVLLIADYQYKAAFVADQEINLLACLTQMMGECKFK
;
A
#
# COMPACT_ATOMS: atom_id res chain seq x y z
N MET A 1 3.56 17.58 -15.60
CA MET A 1 4.94 18.07 -15.83
C MET A 1 5.33 17.97 -17.31
N LEU A 2 5.39 16.78 -17.92
CA LEU A 2 5.74 16.66 -19.35
C LEU A 2 4.76 17.40 -20.26
N GLU A 3 3.46 17.28 -20.04
CA GLU A 3 2.41 18.04 -20.75
C GLU A 3 2.58 19.55 -20.60
N GLN A 4 2.92 20.02 -19.41
CA GLN A 4 3.13 21.46 -19.15
C GLN A 4 4.35 22.03 -19.87
N ILE A 5 5.31 21.17 -20.19
CA ILE A 5 6.55 21.55 -20.91
C ILE A 5 6.39 21.32 -22.41
N GLY A 6 5.31 20.67 -22.88
CA GLY A 6 5.06 20.40 -24.29
C GLY A 6 5.85 19.21 -24.87
N TYR A 7 6.26 18.24 -24.04
CA TYR A 7 6.94 17.04 -24.55
C TYR A 7 5.95 15.93 -24.90
N ASP A 8 6.18 15.30 -26.06
CA ASP A 8 5.47 14.09 -26.44
C ASP A 8 5.83 12.93 -25.52
N TYR A 9 4.83 12.22 -24.99
CA TYR A 9 5.10 11.04 -24.18
C TYR A 9 4.04 9.95 -24.39
N ILE A 10 4.43 8.71 -24.10
CA ILE A 10 3.51 7.59 -23.89
C ILE A 10 3.69 7.04 -22.48
N MET A 11 2.60 6.56 -21.90
CA MET A 11 2.59 5.88 -20.61
C MET A 11 2.20 4.42 -20.81
N ILE A 12 2.95 3.53 -20.19
CA ILE A 12 2.74 2.08 -20.22
C ILE A 12 2.71 1.60 -18.77
N ASN A 13 1.68 0.87 -18.40
CA ASN A 13 1.60 0.27 -17.07
C ASN A 13 2.18 -1.15 -17.12
N GLY A 14 3.27 -1.38 -16.37
CA GLY A 14 3.96 -2.67 -16.33
C GLY A 14 3.14 -3.80 -15.71
N SER A 15 2.13 -3.48 -14.88
CA SER A 15 1.23 -4.49 -14.31
C SER A 15 0.14 -4.95 -15.27
N GLU A 16 -0.28 -4.11 -16.21
CA GLU A 16 -1.33 -4.40 -17.17
C GLU A 16 -0.77 -4.90 -18.51
N GLU A 17 0.29 -4.27 -18.99
CA GLU A 17 0.91 -4.52 -20.29
C GLU A 17 2.28 -5.21 -20.10
N SER A 18 2.36 -6.38 -19.48
CA SER A 18 3.62 -7.06 -19.16
C SER A 18 4.22 -7.87 -20.33
N GLY A 19 3.50 -8.04 -21.43
CA GLY A 19 3.94 -8.83 -22.58
C GLY A 19 5.07 -8.16 -23.37
N ILE A 20 6.17 -8.90 -23.61
CA ILE A 20 7.37 -8.39 -24.29
C ILE A 20 7.09 -7.84 -25.71
N ASP A 21 6.17 -8.46 -26.44
CA ASP A 21 5.87 -8.09 -27.82
C ASP A 21 5.05 -6.80 -27.89
N VAL A 22 4.11 -6.60 -26.97
CA VAL A 22 3.33 -5.36 -26.86
C VAL A 22 4.26 -4.19 -26.52
N LEU A 23 5.16 -4.39 -25.55
CA LEU A 23 6.13 -3.39 -25.17
C LEU A 23 7.07 -3.05 -26.33
N ARG A 24 7.65 -4.05 -26.99
CA ARG A 24 8.54 -3.84 -28.13
C ARG A 24 7.87 -3.04 -29.25
N ASN A 25 6.69 -3.44 -29.69
CA ASN A 25 6.00 -2.78 -30.81
C ASN A 25 5.57 -1.35 -30.44
N LYS A 26 4.89 -1.16 -29.29
CA LYS A 26 4.39 0.14 -28.85
C LYS A 26 5.52 1.14 -28.60
N MET A 27 6.54 0.70 -27.84
CA MET A 27 7.69 1.54 -27.52
C MET A 27 8.55 1.82 -28.75
N LYS A 28 8.85 0.80 -29.55
CA LYS A 28 9.68 0.93 -30.77
C LYS A 28 9.05 1.86 -31.79
N ASN A 29 7.76 1.71 -32.06
CA ASN A 29 7.04 2.60 -32.98
C ASN A 29 7.07 4.05 -32.48
N PHE A 30 6.86 4.28 -31.17
CA PHE A 30 6.92 5.62 -30.63
C PHE A 30 8.34 6.20 -30.65
N ALA A 31 9.35 5.44 -30.21
CA ALA A 31 10.74 5.92 -30.13
C ALA A 31 11.41 6.15 -31.49
N SER A 32 10.99 5.41 -32.52
CA SER A 32 11.54 5.54 -33.88
C SER A 32 10.99 6.72 -34.69
N THR A 33 9.84 7.27 -34.29
CA THR A 33 9.27 8.46 -34.95
C THR A 33 9.84 9.74 -34.34
N MET A 34 10.01 10.79 -35.15
CA MET A 34 10.42 12.12 -34.65
C MET A 34 9.21 12.87 -34.09
N SER A 35 9.43 13.73 -33.08
CA SER A 35 8.42 14.68 -32.61
C SER A 35 8.16 15.71 -33.71
N LEU A 36 6.91 16.11 -33.87
CA LEU A 36 6.52 17.18 -34.81
C LEU A 36 7.14 18.53 -34.46
N GLU A 37 7.40 18.75 -33.21
CA GLU A 37 7.99 19.99 -32.68
C GLU A 37 9.53 19.91 -32.53
N GLY A 38 10.16 18.79 -32.94
CA GLY A 38 11.59 18.57 -32.82
C GLY A 38 12.07 18.38 -31.36
N SER A 39 11.14 18.25 -30.41
CA SER A 39 11.43 18.05 -29.00
C SER A 39 11.74 16.57 -28.70
N ARG A 40 12.43 16.34 -27.56
CA ARG A 40 12.70 14.97 -27.08
C ARG A 40 11.39 14.30 -26.62
N LYS A 41 11.20 13.03 -26.99
CA LYS A 41 10.07 12.23 -26.55
C LYS A 41 10.36 11.51 -25.23
N PHE A 42 9.32 11.06 -24.54
CA PHE A 42 9.47 10.29 -23.30
C PHE A 42 8.58 9.05 -23.28
N ILE A 43 9.14 7.96 -22.80
CA ILE A 43 8.39 6.74 -22.48
C ILE A 43 8.37 6.59 -20.97
N ILE A 44 7.18 6.61 -20.40
CA ILE A 44 6.96 6.39 -18.96
C ILE A 44 6.50 4.94 -18.79
N ILE A 45 7.21 4.19 -17.96
CA ILE A 45 6.82 2.84 -17.58
C ILE A 45 6.47 2.90 -16.08
N ASP A 46 5.17 2.93 -15.81
CA ASP A 46 4.65 2.90 -14.45
C ASP A 46 4.63 1.46 -13.95
N GLU A 47 4.89 1.27 -12.66
CA GLU A 47 4.98 -0.07 -12.04
C GLU A 47 5.97 -1.02 -12.75
N ALA A 48 7.15 -0.52 -13.12
CA ALA A 48 8.15 -1.29 -13.87
C ALA A 48 8.66 -2.54 -13.14
N ASP A 49 8.49 -2.62 -11.82
CA ASP A 49 8.81 -3.78 -10.98
C ASP A 49 7.88 -4.99 -11.20
N TYR A 50 6.77 -4.82 -11.93
CA TYR A 50 5.93 -5.93 -12.40
C TYR A 50 6.37 -6.51 -13.75
N LEU A 51 7.27 -5.84 -14.47
CA LEU A 51 7.83 -6.38 -15.71
C LEU A 51 8.67 -7.64 -15.44
N ASN A 52 8.54 -8.65 -16.31
CA ASN A 52 9.29 -9.89 -16.15
C ASN A 52 10.81 -9.65 -16.22
N ALA A 53 11.51 -10.02 -15.15
CA ALA A 53 12.95 -9.80 -14.99
C ALA A 53 13.82 -10.63 -15.96
N GLN A 54 13.30 -11.76 -16.50
CA GLN A 54 14.05 -12.64 -17.38
C GLN A 54 13.83 -12.34 -18.87
N SER A 55 12.75 -11.67 -19.23
CA SER A 55 12.40 -11.40 -20.63
C SER A 55 12.22 -9.91 -20.95
N THR A 56 11.30 -9.23 -20.25
CA THR A 56 10.88 -7.87 -20.59
C THR A 56 11.90 -6.83 -20.16
N GLN A 57 12.43 -6.93 -18.95
CA GLN A 57 13.45 -5.99 -18.47
C GLN A 57 14.77 -6.04 -19.24
N PRO A 58 15.32 -7.23 -19.65
CA PRO A 58 16.45 -7.29 -20.58
C PRO A 58 16.18 -6.69 -21.95
N ALA A 59 14.95 -6.85 -22.48
CA ALA A 59 14.57 -6.21 -23.72
C ALA A 59 14.53 -4.69 -23.61
N LEU A 60 13.98 -4.18 -22.50
CA LEU A 60 13.95 -2.74 -22.18
C LEU A 60 15.36 -2.14 -22.11
N ARG A 61 16.34 -2.88 -21.56
CA ARG A 61 17.74 -2.47 -21.56
C ARG A 61 18.24 -2.16 -22.97
N GLY A 62 18.00 -3.08 -23.93
CA GLY A 62 18.39 -2.90 -25.32
C GLY A 62 17.71 -1.69 -25.96
N MET A 63 16.44 -1.47 -25.66
CA MET A 63 15.69 -0.32 -26.19
C MET A 63 16.21 1.02 -25.66
N ILE A 64 16.56 1.10 -24.38
CA ILE A 64 17.18 2.30 -23.81
C ILE A 64 18.48 2.61 -24.55
N GLU A 65 19.33 1.60 -24.79
CA GLU A 65 20.59 1.78 -25.54
C GLU A 65 20.35 2.20 -26.99
N GLU A 66 19.34 1.65 -27.66
CA GLU A 66 19.03 1.95 -29.07
C GLU A 66 18.45 3.36 -29.22
N PHE A 67 17.56 3.79 -28.34
CA PHE A 67 16.76 5.01 -28.53
C PHE A 67 17.11 6.18 -27.61
N HIS A 68 18.14 6.09 -26.76
CA HIS A 68 18.48 7.13 -25.77
C HIS A 68 18.69 8.52 -26.35
N LYS A 69 19.09 8.63 -27.63
CA LYS A 69 19.29 9.91 -28.30
C LYS A 69 17.97 10.63 -28.60
N ASN A 70 16.96 9.88 -29.00
CA ASN A 70 15.66 10.42 -29.44
C ASN A 70 14.60 10.39 -28.33
N CYS A 71 14.73 9.45 -27.38
CA CYS A 71 13.71 9.18 -26.39
C CYS A 71 14.31 9.11 -24.99
N GLY A 72 13.67 9.76 -24.01
CA GLY A 72 13.92 9.58 -22.59
C GLY A 72 13.07 8.46 -22.03
N PHE A 73 13.57 7.76 -21.01
CA PHE A 73 12.86 6.69 -20.33
C PHE A 73 12.71 7.02 -18.87
N ILE A 74 11.49 6.95 -18.34
CA ILE A 74 11.15 7.16 -16.95
C ILE A 74 10.49 5.89 -16.44
N LEU A 75 11.11 5.25 -15.46
CA LEU A 75 10.58 4.04 -14.81
C LEU A 75 10.18 4.40 -13.39
N THR A 76 8.96 4.06 -12.99
CA THR A 76 8.53 4.11 -11.59
C THR A 76 8.46 2.70 -11.02
N CYS A 77 8.77 2.52 -9.76
CA CYS A 77 8.64 1.25 -9.07
C CYS A 77 8.46 1.46 -7.56
N ASN A 78 7.80 0.51 -6.92
CA ASN A 78 7.70 0.44 -5.47
C ASN A 78 8.85 -0.38 -4.88
N PHE A 79 9.32 -1.40 -5.60
CA PHE A 79 10.35 -2.34 -5.16
C PHE A 79 11.58 -2.27 -6.06
N LYS A 80 12.55 -1.44 -5.69
CA LYS A 80 13.81 -1.27 -6.41
C LYS A 80 14.54 -2.60 -6.68
N ASN A 81 14.50 -3.53 -5.74
CA ASN A 81 15.15 -4.84 -5.84
C ASN A 81 14.53 -5.79 -6.89
N ARG A 82 13.35 -5.46 -7.43
CA ARG A 82 12.73 -6.20 -8.54
C ARG A 82 13.17 -5.71 -9.92
N ILE A 83 13.85 -4.57 -9.97
CA ILE A 83 14.46 -4.05 -11.21
C ILE A 83 15.87 -4.62 -11.33
N ILE A 84 16.19 -5.16 -12.51
CA ILE A 84 17.51 -5.78 -12.75
C ILE A 84 18.64 -4.75 -12.72
N GLU A 85 19.80 -5.14 -12.22
CA GLU A 85 20.98 -4.28 -12.09
C GLU A 85 21.40 -3.57 -13.41
N PRO A 86 21.32 -4.21 -14.58
CA PRO A 86 21.62 -3.53 -15.83
C PRO A 86 20.74 -2.32 -16.17
N LEU A 87 19.52 -2.23 -15.62
CA LEU A 87 18.66 -1.04 -15.77
C LEU A 87 19.07 0.05 -14.76
N HIS A 88 19.44 -0.30 -13.55
CA HIS A 88 19.97 0.65 -12.56
C HIS A 88 21.21 1.38 -13.06
N SER A 89 22.11 0.68 -13.77
CA SER A 89 23.32 1.29 -14.33
C SER A 89 23.07 2.26 -15.49
N ARG A 90 21.88 2.22 -16.11
CA ARG A 90 21.50 3.05 -17.27
C ARG A 90 20.54 4.18 -16.93
N CYS A 91 19.97 4.15 -15.74
CA CYS A 91 19.02 5.14 -15.27
C CYS A 91 19.55 5.84 -14.01
N SER A 92 19.30 7.14 -13.90
CA SER A 92 19.50 7.84 -12.64
C SER A 92 18.42 7.42 -11.65
N VAL A 93 18.83 6.84 -10.54
CA VAL A 93 17.90 6.40 -9.48
C VAL A 93 17.56 7.56 -8.57
N VAL A 94 16.27 7.88 -8.47
CA VAL A 94 15.75 8.91 -7.55
C VAL A 94 14.85 8.19 -6.53
N GLU A 95 15.23 8.24 -5.27
CA GLU A 95 14.45 7.67 -4.17
C GLU A 95 13.60 8.75 -3.50
N PHE A 96 12.28 8.54 -3.47
CA PHE A 96 11.32 9.46 -2.84
C PHE A 96 11.18 9.14 -1.35
N ASN A 97 12.28 9.31 -0.61
CA ASN A 97 12.29 9.14 0.83
C ASN A 97 11.83 10.42 1.52
N ILE A 98 10.90 10.30 2.46
CA ILE A 98 10.41 11.44 3.25
C ILE A 98 11.23 11.56 4.53
N PRO A 99 12.10 12.60 4.67
CA PRO A 99 12.82 12.85 5.90
C PRO A 99 11.84 13.07 7.07
N LYS A 100 12.24 12.65 8.28
CA LYS A 100 11.40 12.83 9.48
C LYS A 100 11.04 14.29 9.74
N THR A 101 11.93 15.21 9.39
CA THR A 101 11.75 16.67 9.53
C THR A 101 10.68 17.24 8.60
N GLU A 102 10.46 16.63 7.43
CA GLU A 102 9.49 17.10 6.44
C GLU A 102 8.08 16.53 6.63
N LYS A 103 7.94 15.47 7.45
CA LYS A 103 6.63 14.86 7.72
C LYS A 103 5.56 15.84 8.16
N PRO A 104 5.81 16.76 9.14
CA PRO A 104 4.80 17.71 9.58
C PRO A 104 4.38 18.68 8.47
N ASN A 105 5.33 19.14 7.65
CA ASN A 105 5.07 20.06 6.54
C ASN A 105 4.20 19.40 5.48
N LEU A 106 4.55 18.18 5.08
CA LEU A 106 3.77 17.41 4.11
C LEU A 106 2.37 17.09 4.62
N ALA A 107 2.24 16.69 5.88
CA ALA A 107 0.94 16.44 6.49
C ALA A 107 0.07 17.72 6.52
N LYS A 108 0.66 18.88 6.79
CA LYS A 108 -0.04 20.18 6.77
C LYS A 108 -0.48 20.57 5.36
N GLN A 109 0.36 20.39 4.36
CA GLN A 109 0.02 20.65 2.95
C GLN A 109 -1.11 19.74 2.51
N PHE A 110 -1.04 18.45 2.84
CA PHE A 110 -2.09 17.49 2.51
C PHE A 110 -3.40 17.81 3.23
N MET A 111 -3.36 18.22 4.51
CA MET A 111 -4.53 18.70 5.24
C MET A 111 -5.21 19.88 4.53
N SER A 112 -4.43 20.83 4.00
CA SER A 112 -4.98 21.96 3.23
C SER A 112 -5.70 21.48 1.96
N SER A 113 -5.10 20.52 1.23
CA SER A 113 -5.72 19.94 0.03
C SER A 113 -7.00 19.17 0.37
N ILE A 114 -7.01 18.40 1.45
CA ILE A 114 -8.20 17.67 1.93
C ILE A 114 -9.34 18.63 2.30
N LYS A 115 -9.03 19.73 3.00
CA LYS A 115 -10.05 20.76 3.33
C LYS A 115 -10.72 21.32 2.07
N THR A 116 -9.93 21.60 1.03
CA THR A 116 -10.47 22.08 -0.25
C THR A 116 -11.39 21.03 -0.87
N VAL A 117 -10.98 19.78 -0.91
CA VAL A 117 -11.80 18.68 -1.46
C VAL A 117 -13.10 18.52 -0.67
N LEU A 118 -13.04 18.41 0.65
CA LEU A 118 -14.22 18.22 1.50
C LEU A 118 -15.20 19.40 1.41
N THR A 119 -14.68 20.62 1.27
CA THR A 119 -15.50 21.82 1.08
C THR A 119 -16.18 21.81 -0.30
N THR A 120 -15.46 21.43 -1.36
CA THR A 120 -16.01 21.34 -2.72
C THR A 120 -17.11 20.27 -2.80
N GLU A 121 -16.91 19.13 -2.14
CA GLU A 121 -17.88 18.03 -2.08
C GLU A 121 -19.01 18.26 -1.06
N ASN A 122 -19.04 19.41 -0.35
CA ASN A 122 -20.01 19.75 0.69
C ASN A 122 -20.11 18.72 1.83
N VAL A 123 -19.01 18.06 2.18
CA VAL A 123 -18.96 17.09 3.28
C VAL A 123 -18.67 17.80 4.59
N LYS A 124 -19.51 17.58 5.61
CA LYS A 124 -19.25 18.07 6.97
C LYS A 124 -18.15 17.24 7.63
N TYR A 125 -17.19 17.86 8.29
CA TYR A 125 -16.08 17.17 8.91
C TYR A 125 -15.58 17.85 10.18
N ASP A 126 -15.02 17.05 11.09
CA ASP A 126 -14.24 17.51 12.24
C ASP A 126 -12.75 17.58 11.83
N GLU A 127 -12.15 18.77 11.93
CA GLU A 127 -10.73 18.98 11.58
C GLU A 127 -9.77 18.10 12.38
N ARG A 128 -10.07 17.85 13.66
CA ARG A 128 -9.22 17.02 14.52
C ARG A 128 -9.22 15.57 14.05
N VAL A 129 -10.38 15.07 13.69
CA VAL A 129 -10.57 13.71 13.17
C VAL A 129 -9.82 13.52 11.85
N VAL A 130 -9.92 14.48 10.93
CA VAL A 130 -9.18 14.44 9.66
C VAL A 130 -7.68 14.50 9.89
N ALA A 131 -7.21 15.35 10.82
CA ALA A 131 -5.78 15.43 11.17
C ALA A 131 -5.25 14.11 11.74
N GLU A 132 -5.99 13.46 12.65
CA GLU A 132 -5.62 12.14 13.19
C GLU A 132 -5.60 11.06 12.12
N LEU A 133 -6.56 11.07 11.19
CA LEU A 133 -6.60 10.14 10.06
C LEU A 133 -5.37 10.32 9.17
N ILE A 134 -4.99 11.56 8.84
CA ILE A 134 -3.79 11.85 8.06
C ILE A 134 -2.54 11.31 8.77
N MET A 135 -2.39 11.56 10.05
CA MET A 135 -1.24 11.07 10.82
C MET A 135 -1.18 9.55 10.89
N LYS A 136 -2.34 8.89 10.97
CA LYS A 136 -2.46 7.43 11.04
C LYS A 136 -2.05 6.74 9.75
N PHE A 137 -2.41 7.31 8.59
CA PHE A 137 -2.13 6.70 7.28
C PHE A 137 -0.91 7.28 6.57
N PHE A 138 -0.27 8.30 7.14
CA PHE A 138 0.93 8.89 6.56
C PHE A 138 2.00 7.81 6.25
N PRO A 139 2.59 7.79 5.05
CA PRO A 139 2.46 8.70 3.92
C PRO A 139 1.47 8.24 2.83
N ASP A 140 0.58 7.30 3.11
CA ASP A 140 -0.37 6.74 2.16
C ASP A 140 -1.58 7.67 1.98
N TRP A 141 -1.40 8.68 1.10
CA TRP A 141 -2.44 9.67 0.79
C TRP A 141 -3.66 9.06 0.09
N ARG A 142 -3.46 8.06 -0.77
CA ARG A 142 -4.55 7.37 -1.48
C ARG A 142 -5.48 6.68 -0.49
N ARG A 143 -4.91 5.97 0.47
CA ARG A 143 -5.68 5.32 1.52
C ARG A 143 -6.43 6.32 2.39
N CYS A 144 -5.79 7.44 2.73
CA CYS A 144 -6.44 8.50 3.49
C CYS A 144 -7.68 9.04 2.75
N LEU A 145 -7.56 9.31 1.44
CA LEU A 145 -8.68 9.76 0.60
C LEU A 145 -9.80 8.72 0.51
N ASN A 146 -9.46 7.45 0.29
CA ASN A 146 -10.43 6.37 0.21
C ASN A 146 -11.21 6.20 1.52
N GLU A 147 -10.55 6.31 2.67
CA GLU A 147 -11.22 6.26 3.97
C GLU A 147 -12.15 7.47 4.17
N LEU A 148 -11.70 8.67 3.83
CA LEU A 148 -12.54 9.86 3.87
C LEU A 148 -13.77 9.74 2.95
N GLN A 149 -13.57 9.25 1.72
CA GLN A 149 -14.67 9.03 0.77
C GLN A 149 -15.67 8.00 1.30
N ARG A 150 -15.19 6.88 1.83
CA ARG A 150 -16.04 5.85 2.42
C ARG A 150 -16.93 6.40 3.54
N TYR A 151 -16.35 7.23 4.43
CA TYR A 151 -17.11 7.80 5.54
C TYR A 151 -18.00 8.97 5.13
N SER A 152 -17.66 9.69 4.06
CA SER A 152 -18.51 10.78 3.55
C SER A 152 -19.89 10.30 3.10
N THR A 153 -20.05 9.01 2.76
CA THR A 153 -21.36 8.41 2.43
C THR A 153 -22.35 8.44 3.58
N SER A 154 -21.88 8.51 4.84
CA SER A 154 -22.75 8.71 6.01
C SER A 154 -23.16 10.18 6.23
N GLY A 155 -22.69 11.11 5.38
CA GLY A 155 -23.02 12.54 5.40
C GLY A 155 -22.14 13.39 6.30
N GLN A 156 -21.35 12.80 7.19
CA GLN A 156 -20.48 13.51 8.12
C GLN A 156 -19.25 12.68 8.48
N ILE A 157 -18.08 13.32 8.54
CA ILE A 157 -16.83 12.71 9.03
C ILE A 157 -16.65 13.11 10.49
N ASP A 158 -16.92 12.19 11.39
CA ASP A 158 -16.78 12.35 12.83
C ASP A 158 -15.79 11.33 13.43
N SER A 159 -15.71 11.28 14.76
CA SER A 159 -14.82 10.37 15.48
C SER A 159 -15.07 8.87 15.22
N GLY A 160 -16.21 8.48 14.64
CA GLY A 160 -16.51 7.10 14.25
C GLY A 160 -15.51 6.53 13.24
N ILE A 161 -14.92 7.39 12.39
CA ILE A 161 -13.86 6.98 11.44
C ILE A 161 -12.60 6.46 12.14
N LEU A 162 -12.31 6.92 13.36
CA LEU A 162 -11.12 6.55 14.12
C LEU A 162 -11.33 5.25 14.92
N VAL A 163 -12.58 4.84 15.13
CA VAL A 163 -12.95 3.69 15.97
C VAL A 163 -12.60 2.35 15.31
N ASN A 164 -12.50 2.29 13.99
CA ASN A 164 -12.13 1.06 13.27
C ASN A 164 -10.67 0.68 13.51
N LEU A 165 -10.43 -0.29 14.40
CA LEU A 165 -9.14 -0.76 14.91
C LEU A 165 -8.40 0.27 15.78
N SER A 166 -9.11 0.94 16.69
CA SER A 166 -8.46 1.67 17.78
C SER A 166 -7.62 0.69 18.63
N GLU A 167 -6.60 1.22 19.29
CA GLU A 167 -5.84 0.43 20.29
C GLU A 167 -6.76 -0.19 21.35
N LYS A 168 -7.85 0.48 21.68
CA LYS A 168 -8.88 -0.02 22.58
C LYS A 168 -9.49 -1.34 22.10
N ASN A 169 -9.89 -1.41 20.83
CA ASN A 169 -10.45 -2.66 20.25
C ASN A 169 -9.47 -3.83 20.30
N MET A 170 -8.16 -3.57 20.07
CA MET A 170 -7.16 -4.64 20.19
C MET A 170 -6.94 -5.07 21.64
N ARG A 171 -6.95 -4.14 22.59
CA ARG A 171 -6.86 -4.46 24.03
C ARG A 171 -8.04 -5.29 24.50
N ASP A 172 -9.25 -4.98 24.02
CA ASP A 172 -10.45 -5.77 24.31
C ASP A 172 -10.28 -7.21 23.78
N LEU A 173 -9.78 -7.39 22.53
CA LEU A 173 -9.47 -8.72 21.98
C LEU A 173 -8.44 -9.47 22.85
N ILE A 174 -7.33 -8.82 23.22
CA ILE A 174 -6.29 -9.45 24.06
C ILE A 174 -6.87 -9.85 25.43
N THR A 175 -7.74 -9.04 26.01
CA THR A 175 -8.43 -9.37 27.25
C THR A 175 -9.28 -10.64 27.09
N PHE A 176 -10.06 -10.76 26.02
CA PHE A 176 -10.88 -11.96 25.77
C PHE A 176 -10.02 -13.21 25.54
N LEU A 177 -8.88 -13.06 24.85
CA LEU A 177 -7.93 -14.16 24.65
C LEU A 177 -7.29 -14.61 25.96
N ARG A 178 -6.91 -13.65 26.83
CA ARG A 178 -6.34 -13.93 28.15
C ARG A 178 -7.35 -14.62 29.07
N GLU A 179 -8.59 -14.16 29.08
CA GLU A 179 -9.68 -14.69 29.92
C GLU A 179 -10.29 -15.98 29.34
N LYS A 180 -9.83 -16.39 28.14
CA LYS A 180 -10.37 -17.55 27.39
C LYS A 180 -11.86 -17.45 27.11
N ASP A 181 -12.37 -16.21 26.93
CA ASP A 181 -13.76 -15.96 26.58
C ASP A 181 -13.96 -16.05 25.06
N PHE A 182 -14.21 -17.28 24.58
CA PHE A 182 -14.46 -17.55 23.18
C PHE A 182 -15.69 -16.80 22.64
N THR A 183 -16.74 -16.64 23.47
CA THR A 183 -17.98 -15.99 23.01
C THR A 183 -17.77 -14.51 22.70
N SER A 184 -17.09 -13.80 23.58
CA SER A 184 -16.77 -12.38 23.39
C SER A 184 -15.74 -12.19 22.26
N MET A 185 -14.73 -13.05 22.17
CA MET A 185 -13.77 -13.06 21.05
C MET A 185 -14.48 -13.24 19.72
N ARG A 186 -15.40 -14.21 19.58
CA ARG A 186 -16.16 -14.42 18.35
C ARG A 186 -16.99 -13.20 17.98
N LYS A 187 -17.71 -12.62 18.93
CA LYS A 187 -18.47 -11.37 18.70
C LYS A 187 -17.57 -10.24 18.24
N TRP A 188 -16.37 -10.13 18.84
CA TRP A 188 -15.39 -9.14 18.43
C TRP A 188 -14.97 -9.34 16.97
N VAL A 189 -14.68 -10.58 16.54
CA VAL A 189 -14.32 -10.90 15.16
C VAL A 189 -15.44 -10.51 14.21
N VAL A 190 -16.69 -10.93 14.46
CA VAL A 190 -17.84 -10.58 13.63
C VAL A 190 -18.01 -9.07 13.47
N ASN A 191 -17.86 -8.31 14.56
CA ASN A 191 -17.99 -6.85 14.54
C ASN A 191 -16.79 -6.14 13.87
N ASN A 192 -15.69 -6.84 13.59
CA ASN A 192 -14.49 -6.29 12.98
C ASN A 192 -14.12 -6.96 11.65
N LEU A 193 -15.01 -7.72 11.06
CA LEU A 193 -14.82 -8.41 9.76
C LEU A 193 -14.61 -7.45 8.58
N ASP A 194 -15.13 -6.23 8.66
CA ASP A 194 -14.87 -5.18 7.66
C ASP A 194 -13.39 -4.79 7.59
N ASN A 195 -12.60 -5.23 8.57
CA ASN A 195 -11.16 -5.07 8.56
C ASN A 195 -10.53 -6.30 7.92
N ASP A 196 -9.68 -6.08 6.92
CA ASP A 196 -8.85 -7.12 6.32
C ASP A 196 -8.13 -7.92 7.44
N PRO A 197 -8.31 -9.26 7.55
CA PRO A 197 -7.65 -10.10 8.55
C PRO A 197 -6.13 -9.94 8.57
N ALA A 198 -5.51 -9.64 7.42
CA ALA A 198 -4.09 -9.36 7.32
C ALA A 198 -3.65 -8.18 8.21
N ARG A 199 -4.52 -7.18 8.41
CA ARG A 199 -4.25 -6.05 9.31
C ARG A 199 -4.29 -6.46 10.78
N ILE A 200 -5.18 -7.38 11.14
CA ILE A 200 -5.27 -7.90 12.50
C ILE A 200 -4.00 -8.69 12.80
N PHE A 201 -3.60 -9.59 11.91
CA PHE A 201 -2.35 -10.34 12.03
C PHE A 201 -1.13 -9.43 12.11
N ARG A 202 -1.05 -8.42 11.24
CA ARG A 202 0.05 -7.46 11.26
C ARG A 202 0.11 -6.68 12.58
N LYS A 203 -1.02 -6.23 13.09
CA LYS A 203 -1.09 -5.49 14.35
C LYS A 203 -0.72 -6.34 15.55
N MET A 204 -1.12 -7.62 15.58
CA MET A 204 -0.67 -8.57 16.58
C MET A 204 0.83 -8.79 16.53
N TYR A 205 1.39 -8.94 15.33
CA TYR A 205 2.84 -9.11 15.13
C TYR A 205 3.63 -7.88 15.59
N ASP A 206 3.18 -6.67 15.27
CA ASP A 206 3.88 -5.43 15.64
C ASP A 206 3.91 -5.19 17.16
N ASN A 207 2.97 -5.79 17.91
CA ASN A 207 2.83 -5.62 19.36
C ASN A 207 3.04 -6.91 20.15
N LEU A 208 3.77 -7.90 19.62
CA LEU A 208 4.00 -9.19 20.26
C LEU A 208 4.52 -9.07 21.70
N TYR A 209 5.50 -8.18 21.92
CA TYR A 209 6.10 -7.98 23.24
C TYR A 209 5.15 -7.30 24.25
N GLU A 210 4.14 -6.58 23.80
CA GLU A 210 3.13 -5.96 24.62
C GLU A 210 2.06 -6.98 25.04
N TYR A 211 1.68 -7.89 24.12
CA TYR A 211 0.53 -8.78 24.29
C TYR A 211 0.88 -10.13 24.94
N PHE A 212 2.10 -10.63 24.75
CA PHE A 212 2.49 -11.95 25.24
C PHE A 212 3.46 -11.90 26.41
N GLU A 213 3.30 -12.87 27.36
CA GLU A 213 4.01 -12.89 28.62
C GLU A 213 5.45 -13.42 28.50
N ASP A 214 5.66 -14.47 27.69
CA ASP A 214 6.93 -15.15 27.58
C ASP A 214 7.41 -15.36 26.13
N GLY A 215 8.71 -15.59 25.95
CA GLY A 215 9.32 -15.77 24.65
C GLY A 215 8.81 -17.00 23.88
N ARG A 216 8.33 -18.03 24.59
CA ARG A 216 7.74 -19.22 23.96
C ARG A 216 6.39 -18.87 23.32
N SER A 217 5.55 -18.12 24.03
CA SER A 217 4.28 -17.65 23.52
C SER A 217 4.46 -16.71 22.33
N ILE A 218 5.47 -15.83 22.35
CA ILE A 218 5.84 -14.98 21.23
C ILE A 218 6.21 -15.81 19.99
N ALA A 219 7.09 -16.80 20.15
CA ALA A 219 7.51 -17.65 19.04
C ALA A 219 6.33 -18.46 18.46
N THR A 220 5.48 -19.02 19.32
CA THR A 220 4.26 -19.72 18.91
C THR A 220 3.31 -18.80 18.16
N ALA A 221 3.07 -17.59 18.66
CA ALA A 221 2.22 -16.61 18.00
C ALA A 221 2.73 -16.24 16.59
N VAL A 222 4.03 -16.07 16.41
CA VAL A 222 4.63 -15.78 15.08
C VAL A 222 4.37 -16.93 14.12
N LEU A 223 4.57 -18.19 14.54
CA LEU A 223 4.32 -19.36 13.70
C LEU A 223 2.85 -19.47 13.31
N LEU A 224 1.94 -19.25 14.28
CA LEU A 224 0.50 -19.26 14.00
C LEU A 224 0.09 -18.15 13.04
N ILE A 225 0.57 -16.92 13.25
CA ILE A 225 0.30 -15.81 12.34
C ILE A 225 0.77 -16.14 10.92
N ALA A 226 1.98 -16.68 10.76
CA ALA A 226 2.52 -17.02 9.44
C ALA A 226 1.69 -18.11 8.75
N ASP A 227 1.29 -19.17 9.47
CA ASP A 227 0.50 -20.27 8.94
C ASP A 227 -0.92 -19.81 8.52
N TYR A 228 -1.58 -19.03 9.36
CA TYR A 228 -2.93 -18.54 9.06
C TYR A 228 -2.95 -17.41 8.03
N GLN A 229 -1.90 -16.62 7.91
CA GLN A 229 -1.73 -15.68 6.77
C GLN A 229 -1.56 -16.43 5.45
N TYR A 230 -0.78 -17.51 5.44
CA TYR A 230 -0.66 -18.36 4.25
C TYR A 230 -2.01 -18.97 3.88
N LYS A 231 -2.73 -19.54 4.85
CA LYS A 231 -4.09 -20.10 4.63
C LYS A 231 -5.08 -19.06 4.15
N ALA A 232 -4.97 -17.81 4.57
CA ALA A 232 -5.87 -16.72 4.16
C ALA A 232 -5.93 -16.51 2.64
N ALA A 233 -4.87 -16.86 1.90
CA ALA A 233 -4.86 -16.79 0.43
C ALA A 233 -5.76 -17.84 -0.26
N PHE A 234 -6.15 -18.90 0.45
CA PHE A 234 -6.82 -20.07 -0.13
C PHE A 234 -8.18 -20.39 0.51
N VAL A 235 -8.49 -19.84 1.67
CA VAL A 235 -9.74 -20.13 2.38
C VAL A 235 -10.92 -19.40 1.76
N ALA A 236 -12.08 -20.05 1.72
CA ALA A 236 -13.33 -19.45 1.26
C ALA A 236 -13.91 -18.45 2.27
N ASP A 237 -13.64 -18.66 3.57
CA ASP A 237 -14.19 -17.85 4.66
C ASP A 237 -13.07 -17.34 5.58
N GLN A 238 -12.85 -16.03 5.52
CA GLN A 238 -11.83 -15.34 6.29
C GLN A 238 -12.18 -15.22 7.79
N GLU A 239 -13.48 -15.21 8.13
CA GLU A 239 -13.94 -15.18 9.52
C GLU A 239 -13.53 -16.47 10.24
N ILE A 240 -13.80 -17.61 9.62
CA ILE A 240 -13.45 -18.93 10.17
C ILE A 240 -11.93 -19.05 10.32
N ASN A 241 -11.18 -18.60 9.34
CA ASN A 241 -9.71 -18.63 9.37
C ASN A 241 -9.15 -17.79 10.51
N LEU A 242 -9.64 -16.57 10.68
CA LEU A 242 -9.21 -15.69 11.77
C LEU A 242 -9.62 -16.25 13.13
N LEU A 243 -10.86 -16.73 13.27
CA LEU A 243 -11.33 -17.36 14.51
C LEU A 243 -10.50 -18.59 14.89
N ALA A 244 -10.16 -19.44 13.93
CA ALA A 244 -9.32 -20.62 14.18
C ALA A 244 -7.92 -20.21 14.69
N CYS A 245 -7.30 -19.19 14.08
CA CYS A 245 -6.03 -18.64 14.54
C CYS A 245 -6.10 -18.15 16.00
N LEU A 246 -7.08 -17.30 16.30
CA LEU A 246 -7.26 -16.72 17.63
C LEU A 246 -7.58 -17.79 18.68
N THR A 247 -8.38 -18.81 18.32
CA THR A 247 -8.69 -19.94 19.20
C THR A 247 -7.45 -20.76 19.54
N GLN A 248 -6.60 -21.02 18.55
CA GLN A 248 -5.35 -21.74 18.76
C GLN A 248 -4.38 -20.91 19.61
N MET A 249 -4.26 -19.60 19.36
CA MET A 249 -3.47 -18.71 20.22
C MET A 249 -3.98 -18.69 21.67
N MET A 250 -5.31 -18.67 21.87
CA MET A 250 -5.93 -18.73 23.19
C MET A 250 -5.55 -20.00 23.95
N GLY A 251 -5.38 -21.13 23.26
CA GLY A 251 -5.00 -22.41 23.85
C GLY A 251 -3.50 -22.54 24.12
N GLU A 252 -2.65 -22.02 23.24
CA GLU A 252 -1.21 -22.30 23.24
C GLU A 252 -0.35 -21.16 23.78
N CYS A 253 -0.84 -19.92 23.80
CA CYS A 253 -0.08 -18.74 24.21
C CYS A 253 -0.53 -18.19 25.56
N LYS A 254 0.40 -17.58 26.29
CA LYS A 254 0.11 -16.83 27.52
C LYS A 254 0.10 -15.34 27.22
N PHE A 255 -1.00 -14.70 27.52
CA PHE A 255 -1.22 -13.26 27.33
C PHE A 255 -0.97 -12.49 28.62
N LYS A 256 -0.43 -11.25 28.49
CA LYS A 256 -0.23 -10.31 29.61
C LYS A 256 -1.53 -9.76 30.16
#